data_3d4d23215d9d93b40b00f7a654f98fc5
#
_entry.id   3d4d23215d9d93b40b00f7a654f98fc5
#
_cell.length_a   1.000
_cell.length_b   1.000
_cell.length_c   1.000
_cell.angle_alpha   90.00
_cell.angle_beta   90.00
_cell.angle_gamma   90.00
#
_symmetry.space_group_name_H-M   'P 1'
#
loop_
_entity.id
_entity.type
_entity.pdbx_description
1 polymer ?
#
loop_
_entity_poly.entity_id
_entity_poly.type
_entity_poly.pdbx_seq_one_letter_code
_entity_poly.pdbx_strand_id
1 'polypeptide(L)'
;DDSTSRAAATLVRFGSEIFEPLGGARDLDRALAFPIRTGVTHFVSAHVQGSCRMGPDPNTSVVDLDHQVHGAPGLYVVDASIFPSSASTHTMIPVMTFADRAVRRMLARGV
;
A
#
# COMPACT_ATOMS: atom_id res chain seq x y z
N ASP A 1 -11.09 7.11 5.07
CA ASP A 1 -12.51 6.92 4.79
C ASP A 1 -13.06 5.80 5.68
N ASP A 2 -14.36 5.63 5.68
CA ASP A 2 -15.08 4.71 6.57
C ASP A 2 -14.76 3.22 6.32
N SER A 3 -14.39 2.86 5.09
CA SER A 3 -13.97 1.51 4.70
C SER A 3 -12.60 1.15 5.29
N THR A 4 -11.67 2.07 5.26
CA THR A 4 -10.32 1.90 5.83
C THR A 4 -10.39 1.78 7.35
N SER A 5 -11.23 2.59 8.00
CA SER A 5 -11.43 2.52 9.45
C SER A 5 -12.05 1.20 9.88
N ARG A 6 -13.02 0.68 9.12
CA ARG A 6 -13.63 -0.64 9.37
C ARG A 6 -12.65 -1.79 9.15
N ALA A 7 -11.83 -1.72 8.09
CA ALA A 7 -10.80 -2.72 7.83
C ALA A 7 -9.76 -2.75 8.96
N ALA A 8 -9.29 -1.59 9.40
CA ALA A 8 -8.37 -1.48 10.52
C ALA A 8 -8.96 -2.06 11.82
N ALA A 9 -10.19 -1.71 12.17
CA ALA A 9 -10.87 -2.25 13.33
C ALA A 9 -11.04 -3.77 13.27
N THR A 10 -11.33 -4.32 12.08
CA THR A 10 -11.44 -5.78 11.88
C THR A 10 -10.09 -6.47 12.06
N LEU A 11 -9.01 -5.93 11.50
CA LEU A 11 -7.66 -6.49 11.63
C LEU A 11 -7.19 -6.50 13.08
N VAL A 12 -7.47 -5.45 13.82
CA VAL A 12 -7.05 -5.37 15.22
C VAL A 12 -7.88 -6.32 16.10
N ARG A 13 -9.19 -6.41 15.86
CA ARG A 13 -10.05 -7.39 16.55
C ARG A 13 -9.55 -8.83 16.30
N PHE A 14 -9.24 -9.17 15.06
CA PHE A 14 -8.69 -10.46 14.68
C PHE A 14 -7.32 -10.70 15.34
N GLY A 15 -6.47 -9.68 15.39
CA GLY A 15 -5.19 -9.73 16.10
C GLY A 15 -5.37 -9.97 17.60
N SER A 16 -6.34 -9.29 18.24
CA SER A 16 -6.61 -9.50 19.68
C SER A 16 -7.06 -10.93 19.98
N GLU A 17 -7.94 -11.50 19.16
CA GLU A 17 -8.40 -12.89 19.31
C GLU A 17 -7.25 -13.92 19.23
N ILE A 18 -6.23 -13.67 18.39
CA ILE A 18 -5.04 -14.53 18.25
C ILE A 18 -4.09 -14.36 19.43
N PHE A 19 -3.89 -13.13 19.91
CA PHE A 19 -2.87 -12.82 20.92
C PHE A 19 -3.40 -12.88 22.35
N GLU A 20 -4.72 -12.92 22.58
CA GLU A 20 -5.32 -13.06 23.90
C GLU A 20 -4.80 -14.28 24.69
N PRO A 21 -4.69 -15.49 24.11
CA PRO A 21 -4.12 -16.64 24.80
C PRO A 21 -2.65 -16.48 25.18
N LEU A 22 -1.94 -15.52 24.55
CA LEU A 22 -0.52 -15.23 24.79
C LEU A 22 -0.32 -14.09 25.80
N GLY A 23 -1.39 -13.56 26.39
CA GLY A 23 -1.33 -12.49 27.39
C GLY A 23 -1.10 -11.08 26.83
N GLY A 24 -1.14 -10.92 25.48
CA GLY A 24 -0.85 -9.65 24.81
C GLY A 24 -2.05 -8.76 24.46
N ALA A 25 -3.27 -9.24 24.69
CA ALA A 25 -4.48 -8.58 24.17
C ALA A 25 -4.94 -7.33 24.94
N ARG A 26 -4.55 -7.16 26.20
CA ARG A 26 -5.09 -6.10 27.06
C ARG A 26 -4.73 -4.68 26.60
N ASP A 27 -3.62 -4.49 25.92
CA ASP A 27 -3.19 -3.20 25.40
C ASP A 27 -3.77 -2.89 24.02
N LEU A 28 -4.13 -3.91 23.25
CA LEU A 28 -4.76 -3.76 21.95
C LEU A 28 -6.20 -3.27 22.05
N ASP A 29 -6.99 -3.80 22.97
CA ASP A 29 -8.38 -3.34 23.23
C ASP A 29 -8.39 -1.86 23.66
N ARG A 30 -7.38 -1.43 24.38
CA ARG A 30 -7.20 -0.02 24.75
C ARG A 30 -6.81 0.86 23.56
N ALA A 31 -5.96 0.38 22.68
CA ALA A 31 -5.56 1.08 21.45
C ALA A 31 -6.74 1.23 20.47
N LEU A 32 -7.67 0.26 20.46
CA LEU A 32 -8.87 0.27 19.61
C LEU A 32 -10.00 1.12 20.13
N ALA A 33 -10.13 1.27 21.44
CA ALA A 33 -11.15 2.13 22.05
C ALA A 33 -10.87 3.63 21.82
N PHE A 34 -9.67 3.98 21.36
CA PHE A 34 -9.34 5.36 21.00
C PHE A 34 -9.74 5.65 19.56
N PRO A 35 -10.62 6.63 19.31
CA PRO A 35 -10.81 7.16 17.97
C PRO A 35 -9.43 7.65 17.47
N ILE A 36 -9.08 7.29 16.24
CA ILE A 36 -7.85 7.79 15.58
C ILE A 36 -7.96 9.31 15.52
N ARG A 37 -7.33 9.98 16.48
CA ARG A 37 -7.22 11.43 16.51
C ARG A 37 -5.83 11.81 16.04
N THR A 38 -5.75 12.68 15.08
CA THR A 38 -4.50 13.29 14.62
C THR A 38 -3.70 13.80 15.84
N GLY A 39 -2.50 13.28 16.03
CA GLY A 39 -1.57 13.69 17.08
C GLY A 39 -1.58 12.87 18.38
N VAL A 40 -2.45 11.86 18.52
CA VAL A 40 -2.54 11.05 19.74
C VAL A 40 -2.20 9.57 19.50
N THR A 41 -2.36 9.08 18.27
CA THR A 41 -2.06 7.68 17.92
C THR A 41 -1.03 7.65 16.79
N HIS A 42 0.12 7.04 17.03
CA HIS A 42 1.14 6.85 16.01
C HIS A 42 0.85 5.57 15.23
N PHE A 43 0.36 5.72 14.00
CA PHE A 43 0.36 4.62 13.03
C PHE A 43 1.68 4.63 12.28
N VAL A 44 2.45 3.56 12.42
CA VAL A 44 3.67 3.35 11.64
C VAL A 44 3.37 2.30 10.58
N SER A 45 3.54 2.65 9.30
CA SER A 45 3.51 1.70 8.20
C SER A 45 4.87 1.68 7.51
N ALA A 46 5.47 0.51 7.41
CA ALA A 46 6.71 0.29 6.66
C ALA A 46 6.44 -0.09 5.19
N HIS A 47 5.19 -0.30 4.80
CA HIS A 47 4.78 -0.79 3.48
C HIS A 47 3.77 0.14 2.81
N VAL A 48 4.12 1.43 2.71
CA VAL A 48 3.28 2.43 2.03
C VAL A 48 3.18 2.10 0.55
N GLN A 49 1.96 2.11 0.00
CA GLN A 49 1.64 1.71 -1.37
C GLN A 49 0.62 2.66 -2.00
N GLY A 50 0.60 2.70 -3.34
CA GLY A 50 -0.51 3.30 -4.11
C GLY A 50 -0.49 4.82 -4.26
N SER A 51 0.56 5.54 -3.82
CA SER A 51 0.65 7.00 -3.98
C SER A 51 0.88 7.46 -5.42
N CYS A 52 1.51 6.61 -6.26
CA CYS A 52 1.69 6.82 -7.70
C CYS A 52 0.93 5.75 -8.50
N ARG A 53 -0.31 5.49 -8.12
CA ARG A 53 -1.15 4.42 -8.64
C ARG A 53 -1.05 4.26 -10.16
N MET A 54 -0.84 3.01 -10.61
CA MET A 54 -0.83 2.64 -12.03
C MET A 54 -2.25 2.45 -12.56
N GLY A 55 -2.47 2.92 -13.80
CA GLY A 55 -3.73 2.72 -14.50
C GLY A 55 -3.72 3.33 -15.89
N PRO A 56 -4.70 2.97 -16.75
CA PRO A 56 -4.77 3.47 -18.12
C PRO A 56 -5.33 4.91 -18.24
N ASP A 57 -6.03 5.39 -17.21
CA ASP A 57 -6.71 6.69 -17.23
C ASP A 57 -5.93 7.73 -16.41
N PRO A 58 -5.43 8.81 -17.03
CA PRO A 58 -4.66 9.87 -16.36
C PRO A 58 -5.48 10.64 -15.30
N ASN A 59 -6.80 10.56 -15.33
CA ASN A 59 -7.64 11.22 -14.31
C ASN A 59 -7.71 10.41 -13.00
N THR A 60 -7.36 9.13 -13.03
CA THR A 60 -7.47 8.22 -11.89
C THR A 60 -6.16 7.51 -11.54
N SER A 61 -5.10 7.75 -12.30
CA SER A 61 -3.78 7.14 -12.11
C SER A 61 -2.65 8.15 -12.37
N VAL A 62 -1.50 7.90 -11.76
CA VAL A 62 -0.30 8.74 -11.90
C VAL A 62 0.61 8.18 -12.99
N VAL A 63 0.75 6.87 -13.07
CA VAL A 63 1.54 6.21 -14.12
C VAL A 63 0.65 5.34 -15.00
N ASP A 64 1.06 5.22 -16.25
CA ASP A 64 0.42 4.33 -17.23
C ASP A 64 0.80 2.85 -17.00
N LEU A 65 0.29 1.95 -17.85
CA LEU A 65 0.59 0.52 -17.77
C LEU A 65 2.04 0.16 -18.14
N ASP A 66 2.82 1.13 -18.60
CA ASP A 66 4.23 1.00 -18.92
C ASP A 66 5.15 1.70 -17.91
N HIS A 67 4.60 2.04 -16.73
CA HIS A 67 5.29 2.70 -15.62
C HIS A 67 5.68 4.17 -15.87
N GLN A 68 5.31 4.76 -17.02
CA GLN A 68 5.59 6.14 -17.31
C GLN A 68 4.56 7.06 -16.67
N VAL A 69 5.01 8.19 -16.13
CA VAL A 69 4.12 9.21 -15.56
C VAL A 69 3.28 9.82 -16.68
N HIS A 70 1.96 9.87 -16.50
CA HIS A 70 1.07 10.52 -17.45
C HIS A 70 1.46 11.99 -17.68
N GLY A 71 1.60 12.39 -18.92
CA GLY A 71 1.99 13.75 -19.29
C GLY A 71 3.46 14.12 -19.08
N ALA A 72 4.32 13.20 -18.63
CA ALA A 72 5.75 13.40 -18.41
C ALA A 72 6.60 12.34 -19.14
N PRO A 73 6.80 12.48 -20.47
CA PRO A 73 7.60 11.53 -21.24
C PRO A 73 9.01 11.37 -20.66
N GLY A 74 9.46 10.10 -20.50
CA GLY A 74 10.79 9.77 -19.97
C GLY A 74 10.86 9.70 -18.45
N LEU A 75 9.79 10.03 -17.72
CA LEU A 75 9.72 9.88 -16.27
C LEU A 75 8.98 8.58 -15.90
N TYR A 76 9.64 7.72 -15.13
CA TYR A 76 9.10 6.41 -14.73
C TYR A 76 9.08 6.28 -13.21
N VAL A 77 8.09 5.54 -12.68
CA VAL A 77 8.02 5.15 -11.27
C VAL A 77 7.98 3.62 -11.18
N VAL A 78 8.89 3.06 -10.38
CA VAL A 78 9.09 1.59 -10.30
C VAL A 78 9.31 1.16 -8.84
N ASP A 79 8.31 1.37 -8.01
CA ASP A 79 8.30 0.98 -6.60
C ASP A 79 6.88 0.60 -6.15
N ALA A 80 6.66 0.37 -4.85
CA ALA A 80 5.35 0.00 -4.32
C ALA A 80 4.28 1.09 -4.48
N SER A 81 4.65 2.33 -4.76
CA SER A 81 3.70 3.43 -4.94
C SER A 81 2.80 3.24 -6.16
N ILE A 82 3.26 2.46 -7.17
CA ILE A 82 2.47 2.20 -8.39
C ILE A 82 1.34 1.19 -8.20
N PHE A 83 1.27 0.48 -7.08
CA PHE A 83 0.25 -0.56 -6.90
C PHE A 83 -1.16 0.03 -6.96
N PRO A 84 -2.04 -0.54 -7.81
CA PRO A 84 -3.41 -0.05 -7.96
C PRO A 84 -4.29 -0.37 -6.74
N SER A 85 -3.89 -1.37 -5.95
CA SER A 85 -4.49 -1.75 -4.67
C SER A 85 -3.42 -2.32 -3.76
N SER A 86 -3.70 -2.36 -2.44
CA SER A 86 -2.78 -2.94 -1.48
C SER A 86 -2.52 -4.42 -1.79
N ALA A 87 -1.25 -4.80 -1.79
CA ALA A 87 -0.86 -6.20 -1.90
C ALA A 87 -1.28 -6.96 -0.63
N SER A 88 -1.85 -8.16 -0.80
CA SER A 88 -2.23 -9.04 0.32
C SER A 88 -1.05 -9.88 0.85
N THR A 89 0.18 -9.47 0.54
CA THR A 89 1.42 -10.13 0.95
C THR A 89 2.50 -9.10 1.23
N HIS A 90 3.65 -9.55 1.73
CA HIS A 90 4.83 -8.70 1.90
C HIS A 90 5.24 -8.06 0.55
N THR A 91 5.53 -6.76 0.55
CA THR A 91 5.69 -5.95 -0.67
C THR A 91 6.93 -6.25 -1.50
N MET A 92 7.95 -6.88 -0.93
CA MET A 92 9.25 -7.10 -1.59
C MET A 92 9.13 -7.86 -2.91
N ILE A 93 8.49 -9.03 -2.91
CA ILE A 93 8.35 -9.86 -4.13
C ILE A 93 7.49 -9.15 -5.19
N PRO A 94 6.31 -8.59 -4.87
CA PRO A 94 5.55 -7.77 -5.80
C PRO A 94 6.37 -6.61 -6.40
N VAL A 95 7.12 -5.86 -5.60
CA VAL A 95 7.97 -4.76 -6.11
C VAL A 95 9.02 -5.28 -7.09
N MET A 96 9.72 -6.37 -6.77
CA MET A 96 10.71 -6.97 -7.67
C MET A 96 10.07 -7.44 -8.98
N THR A 97 8.86 -8.01 -8.94
CA THR A 97 8.12 -8.44 -10.13
C THR A 97 7.74 -7.25 -11.02
N PHE A 98 7.26 -6.15 -10.43
CA PHE A 98 6.96 -4.94 -11.19
C PHE A 98 8.23 -4.28 -11.74
N ALA A 99 9.35 -4.33 -11.02
CA ALA A 99 10.63 -3.81 -11.50
C ALA A 99 11.15 -4.60 -12.71
N ASP A 100 11.12 -5.93 -12.67
CA ASP A 100 11.49 -6.77 -13.83
C ASP A 100 10.57 -6.46 -15.04
N ARG A 101 9.27 -6.35 -14.81
CA ARG A 101 8.32 -5.97 -15.86
C ARG A 101 8.63 -4.59 -16.45
N ALA A 102 8.94 -3.59 -15.62
CA ALA A 102 9.28 -2.25 -16.06
C ALA A 102 10.52 -2.26 -16.96
N VAL A 103 11.60 -2.91 -16.53
CA VAL A 103 12.86 -3.03 -17.30
C VAL A 103 12.61 -3.68 -18.66
N ARG A 104 11.87 -4.78 -18.71
CA ARG A 104 11.55 -5.45 -19.98
C ARG A 104 10.77 -4.55 -20.94
N ARG A 105 9.83 -3.74 -20.42
CA ARG A 105 9.06 -2.79 -21.23
C ARG A 105 9.90 -1.62 -21.72
N MET A 106 10.77 -1.08 -20.88
CA MET A 106 11.71 -0.02 -21.24
C MET A 106 12.65 -0.51 -22.37
N LEU A 107 13.28 -1.67 -22.19
CA LEU A 107 14.17 -2.25 -23.21
C LEU A 107 13.45 -2.52 -24.53
N ALA A 108 12.21 -3.00 -24.51
CA ALA A 108 11.42 -3.23 -25.71
C ALA A 108 11.08 -1.94 -26.48
N ARG A 109 11.13 -0.79 -25.80
CA ARG A 109 10.90 0.55 -26.38
C ARG A 109 12.18 1.30 -26.77
N GLY A 110 13.35 0.71 -26.46
CA GLY A 110 14.63 1.33 -26.74
C GLY A 110 15.01 2.47 -25.78
N VAL A 111 14.48 2.39 -24.54
CA VAL A 111 14.76 3.36 -23.47
C VAL A 111 15.80 2.76 -22.53
#